data_9099e1a754b0401d11fd3ce0461170b4
#
_entry.id   9099e1a754b0401d11fd3ce0461170b4
#
_cell.length_a   1.000
_cell.length_b   1.000
_cell.length_c   1.000
_cell.angle_alpha   90.00
_cell.angle_beta   90.00
_cell.angle_gamma   90.00
#
_symmetry.space_group_name_H-M   'P 1'
#
loop_
_entity.id
_entity.type
_entity.pdbx_description
1 polymer ?
#
loop_
_entity_poly.entity_id
_entity_poly.type
_entity_poly.pdbx_seq_one_letter_code
_entity_poly.pdbx_strand_id
1 'polypeptide(L)'
;MTSPPGTRGRPPASPPDLFTFPGRRHARWHAGVLLAVLLGGLYLARRHWPALESGAGRLAGADPGWLLVGATAALGTWAASALAQQGAVLRRLPGSRLVAAQFAASAANHLLPAGLGAGAVNLRFLMRCGLPAGRSAGALAVKATAGAMVRLALIALLAPACPGLLRPPHPTPTTLAVALGALVLLAALPATPRWARCRRALTAVLADIRALHTCPARAVALWGGCLAFAALHSLVVIAVAQAVELPLPPLQVALLYLAASSAAALLPTPGGLGSLDAALALALTVSGAPGAAAASTVLGYRLLTVWLPLLPGLLVLGVLVRRKAL
;
A
#
# COMPACT_ATOMS: atom_id res chain seq x y z
N MET A 1 -59.67 -35.92 -5.72
CA MET A 1 -58.19 -35.83 -5.76
C MET A 1 -57.82 -34.53 -6.45
N THR A 2 -57.58 -33.46 -5.69
CA THR A 2 -57.25 -32.13 -6.17
C THR A 2 -55.76 -31.92 -5.91
N SER A 3 -54.99 -31.71 -7.01
CA SER A 3 -53.54 -31.44 -6.97
C SER A 3 -53.26 -30.06 -6.34
N PRO A 4 -52.21 -29.88 -5.50
CA PRO A 4 -51.88 -28.59 -4.93
C PRO A 4 -51.25 -27.66 -5.98
N PRO A 5 -51.39 -26.31 -5.85
CA PRO A 5 -50.87 -25.34 -6.79
C PRO A 5 -49.34 -25.23 -6.65
N GLY A 6 -48.66 -25.33 -7.78
CA GLY A 6 -47.19 -25.23 -7.88
C GLY A 6 -46.65 -23.88 -7.38
N THR A 7 -45.72 -23.95 -6.46
CA THR A 7 -44.92 -22.81 -6.01
C THR A 7 -44.03 -22.31 -7.17
N ARG A 8 -44.41 -21.21 -7.78
CA ARG A 8 -43.52 -20.48 -8.72
C ARG A 8 -42.28 -20.05 -7.98
N GLY A 9 -41.13 -20.65 -8.33
CA GLY A 9 -39.84 -20.28 -7.81
C GLY A 9 -39.56 -18.80 -8.10
N ARG A 10 -39.25 -18.07 -7.06
CA ARG A 10 -38.78 -16.68 -7.14
C ARG A 10 -37.45 -16.67 -7.96
N PRO A 11 -37.32 -15.83 -9.01
CA PRO A 11 -36.08 -15.75 -9.76
C PRO A 11 -34.93 -15.36 -8.81
N PRO A 12 -33.70 -15.87 -9.02
CA PRO A 12 -32.54 -15.52 -8.18
C PRO A 12 -32.34 -14.02 -8.24
N ALA A 13 -32.17 -13.41 -7.06
CA ALA A 13 -31.92 -11.99 -6.92
C ALA A 13 -30.66 -11.63 -7.73
N SER A 14 -30.79 -10.65 -8.61
CA SER A 14 -29.67 -10.07 -9.37
C SER A 14 -28.55 -9.69 -8.42
N PRO A 15 -27.27 -9.95 -8.77
CA PRO A 15 -26.15 -9.52 -7.93
C PRO A 15 -26.24 -7.99 -7.76
N PRO A 16 -26.03 -7.47 -6.55
CA PRO A 16 -26.05 -6.03 -6.31
C PRO A 16 -25.04 -5.34 -7.23
N ASP A 17 -25.52 -4.34 -7.99
CA ASP A 17 -24.68 -3.48 -8.79
C ASP A 17 -23.68 -2.76 -7.88
N LEU A 18 -22.46 -3.30 -7.75
CA LEU A 18 -21.37 -2.73 -6.97
C LEU A 18 -20.82 -1.41 -7.56
N PHE A 19 -21.37 -0.97 -8.68
CA PHE A 19 -21.07 0.30 -9.35
C PHE A 19 -22.30 1.22 -9.41
N THR A 20 -22.92 1.50 -8.27
CA THR A 20 -23.73 2.71 -8.17
C THR A 20 -22.75 3.88 -8.20
N PHE A 21 -22.64 4.53 -9.36
CA PHE A 21 -21.86 5.76 -9.50
C PHE A 21 -22.33 6.75 -8.43
N PRO A 22 -21.42 7.30 -7.61
CA PRO A 22 -21.79 8.27 -6.59
C PRO A 22 -22.52 9.44 -7.27
N GLY A 23 -23.62 9.89 -6.66
CA GLY A 23 -24.44 10.95 -7.20
C GLY A 23 -23.62 12.18 -7.58
N ARG A 24 -24.05 12.95 -8.58
CA ARG A 24 -23.32 14.11 -9.20
C ARG A 24 -22.63 15.05 -8.20
N ARG A 25 -23.14 15.20 -6.97
CA ARG A 25 -22.50 15.96 -5.88
C ARG A 25 -21.21 15.33 -5.38
N HIS A 26 -21.20 14.01 -5.17
CA HIS A 26 -20.00 13.28 -4.73
C HIS A 26 -18.93 13.26 -5.83
N ALA A 27 -19.33 13.11 -7.10
CA ALA A 27 -18.41 13.18 -8.23
C ALA A 27 -17.73 14.57 -8.34
N ARG A 28 -18.45 15.67 -8.13
CA ARG A 28 -17.91 17.03 -8.11
C ARG A 28 -16.96 17.27 -6.94
N TRP A 29 -17.27 16.74 -5.75
CA TRP A 29 -16.39 16.81 -4.59
C TRP A 29 -15.08 16.05 -4.84
N HIS A 30 -15.16 14.82 -5.36
CA HIS A 30 -13.96 14.02 -5.69
C HIS A 30 -13.13 14.69 -6.80
N ALA A 31 -13.77 15.26 -7.81
CA ALA A 31 -13.08 16.04 -8.86
C ALA A 31 -12.40 17.27 -8.29
N GLY A 32 -13.05 18.00 -7.37
CA GLY A 32 -12.46 19.16 -6.68
C GLY A 32 -11.26 18.79 -5.82
N VAL A 33 -11.36 17.71 -5.04
CA VAL A 33 -10.23 17.19 -4.24
C VAL A 33 -9.08 16.73 -5.13
N LEU A 34 -9.37 16.01 -6.22
CA LEU A 34 -8.35 15.58 -7.19
C LEU A 34 -7.66 16.77 -7.83
N LEU A 35 -8.43 17.79 -8.24
CA LEU A 35 -7.88 19.02 -8.81
C LEU A 35 -7.02 19.77 -7.80
N ALA A 36 -7.46 19.90 -6.55
CA ALA A 36 -6.68 20.52 -5.48
C ALA A 36 -5.36 19.79 -5.22
N VAL A 37 -5.38 18.45 -5.21
CA VAL A 37 -4.18 17.61 -5.06
C VAL A 37 -3.24 17.79 -6.26
N LEU A 38 -3.77 17.83 -7.49
CA LEU A 38 -2.97 18.04 -8.69
C LEU A 38 -2.35 19.45 -8.71
N LEU A 39 -3.12 20.49 -8.38
CA LEU A 39 -2.61 21.85 -8.32
C LEU A 39 -1.59 22.02 -7.19
N GLY A 40 -1.85 21.44 -6.02
CA GLY A 40 -0.89 21.43 -4.91
C GLY A 40 0.40 20.70 -5.27
N GLY A 41 0.29 19.55 -5.93
CA GLY A 41 1.43 18.79 -6.45
C GLY A 41 2.23 19.56 -7.50
N LEU A 42 1.55 20.22 -8.43
CA LEU A 42 2.19 21.06 -9.45
C LEU A 42 2.89 22.28 -8.84
N TYR A 43 2.25 22.93 -7.87
CA TYR A 43 2.85 24.04 -7.12
C TYR A 43 4.12 23.60 -6.38
N LEU A 44 4.07 22.48 -5.66
CA LEU A 44 5.23 21.93 -4.95
C LEU A 44 6.33 21.51 -5.92
N ALA A 45 5.99 20.88 -7.05
CA ALA A 45 6.95 20.51 -8.08
C ALA A 45 7.65 21.75 -8.65
N ARG A 46 6.90 22.82 -8.95
CA ARG A 46 7.48 24.10 -9.42
C ARG A 46 8.36 24.77 -8.38
N ARG A 47 7.94 24.78 -7.12
CA ARG A 47 8.70 25.39 -6.03
C ARG A 47 10.03 24.65 -5.77
N HIS A 48 10.05 23.35 -5.97
CA HIS A 48 11.23 22.50 -5.75
C HIS A 48 11.89 22.05 -7.07
N TRP A 49 11.57 22.71 -8.19
CA TRP A 49 12.08 22.35 -9.51
C TRP A 49 13.61 22.19 -9.57
N PRO A 50 14.43 23.10 -8.99
CA PRO A 50 15.87 22.93 -8.99
C PRO A 50 16.36 21.67 -8.26
N ALA A 51 15.67 21.29 -7.18
CA ALA A 51 15.99 20.05 -6.46
C ALA A 51 15.58 18.78 -7.26
N LEU A 52 14.48 18.86 -8.02
CA LEU A 52 14.06 17.77 -8.91
C LEU A 52 14.98 17.62 -10.10
N GLU A 53 15.41 18.73 -10.70
CA GLU A 53 16.36 18.72 -11.84
C GLU A 53 17.73 18.20 -11.42
N SER A 54 18.28 18.68 -10.31
CA SER A 54 19.53 18.16 -9.76
C SER A 54 19.42 16.70 -9.32
N GLY A 55 18.24 16.28 -8.84
CA GLY A 55 17.91 14.91 -8.50
C GLY A 55 17.88 13.99 -9.72
N ALA A 56 17.27 14.45 -10.81
CA ALA A 56 17.24 13.72 -12.08
C ALA A 56 18.64 13.56 -12.69
N GLY A 57 19.47 14.61 -12.64
CA GLY A 57 20.86 14.57 -13.08
C GLY A 57 21.71 13.54 -12.29
N ARG A 58 21.56 13.48 -10.97
CA ARG A 58 22.21 12.46 -10.15
C ARG A 58 21.74 11.05 -10.48
N LEU A 59 20.46 10.87 -10.75
CA LEU A 59 19.90 9.55 -11.10
C LEU A 59 20.39 9.10 -12.48
N ALA A 60 20.65 10.03 -13.41
CA ALA A 60 21.23 9.70 -14.71
C ALA A 60 22.70 9.20 -14.61
N GLY A 61 23.44 9.67 -13.59
CA GLY A 61 24.80 9.19 -13.27
C GLY A 61 24.84 8.07 -12.22
N ALA A 62 23.68 7.52 -11.82
CA ALA A 62 23.61 6.51 -10.77
C ALA A 62 24.22 5.17 -11.19
N ASP A 63 24.77 4.42 -10.22
CA ASP A 63 25.34 3.10 -10.46
C ASP A 63 24.29 2.13 -11.01
N PRO A 64 24.48 1.59 -12.23
CA PRO A 64 23.52 0.70 -12.87
C PRO A 64 23.41 -0.65 -12.16
N GLY A 65 24.47 -1.11 -11.45
CA GLY A 65 24.43 -2.36 -10.70
C GLY A 65 23.45 -2.29 -9.55
N TRP A 66 23.49 -1.22 -8.77
CA TRP A 66 22.52 -0.99 -7.70
C TRP A 66 21.09 -0.76 -8.22
N LEU A 67 20.95 -0.06 -9.36
CA LEU A 67 19.62 0.09 -9.99
C LEU A 67 19.05 -1.25 -10.44
N LEU A 68 19.87 -2.18 -10.93
CA LEU A 68 19.46 -3.54 -11.28
C LEU A 68 19.01 -4.34 -10.06
N VAL A 69 19.74 -4.23 -8.93
CA VAL A 69 19.32 -4.80 -7.64
C VAL A 69 17.95 -4.23 -7.21
N GLY A 70 17.76 -2.92 -7.31
CA GLY A 70 16.49 -2.27 -7.03
C GLY A 70 15.36 -2.76 -7.94
N ALA A 71 15.62 -2.89 -9.25
CA ALA A 71 14.63 -3.37 -10.22
C ALA A 71 14.22 -4.83 -9.95
N THR A 72 15.18 -5.71 -9.67
CA THR A 72 14.89 -7.12 -9.33
C THR A 72 14.13 -7.24 -8.02
N ALA A 73 14.49 -6.44 -7.00
CA ALA A 73 13.74 -6.36 -5.76
C ALA A 73 12.31 -5.86 -5.98
N ALA A 74 12.11 -4.82 -6.81
CA ALA A 74 10.80 -4.33 -7.18
C ALA A 74 9.95 -5.41 -7.85
N LEU A 75 10.49 -6.18 -8.79
CA LEU A 75 9.81 -7.32 -9.39
C LEU A 75 9.40 -8.37 -8.34
N GLY A 76 10.27 -8.65 -7.38
CA GLY A 76 10.01 -9.58 -6.28
C GLY A 76 8.82 -9.18 -5.40
N THR A 77 8.50 -7.88 -5.30
CA THR A 77 7.39 -7.40 -4.47
C THR A 77 6.04 -7.94 -4.91
N TRP A 78 5.81 -8.17 -6.22
CA TRP A 78 4.57 -8.76 -6.71
C TRP A 78 4.45 -10.23 -6.37
N ALA A 79 5.53 -10.98 -6.45
CA ALA A 79 5.57 -12.38 -6.01
C ALA A 79 5.31 -12.48 -4.50
N ALA A 80 5.96 -11.62 -3.71
CA ALA A 80 5.73 -11.53 -2.26
C ALA A 80 4.29 -11.14 -1.92
N SER A 81 3.70 -10.16 -2.65
CA SER A 81 2.31 -9.76 -2.50
C SER A 81 1.33 -10.88 -2.88
N ALA A 82 1.64 -11.65 -3.94
CA ALA A 82 0.87 -12.82 -4.34
C ALA A 82 0.94 -13.92 -3.27
N LEU A 83 2.12 -14.18 -2.72
CA LEU A 83 2.33 -15.15 -1.65
C LEU A 83 1.53 -14.78 -0.39
N ALA A 84 1.59 -13.51 0.05
CA ALA A 84 0.80 -13.00 1.16
C ALA A 84 -0.71 -13.15 0.89
N GLN A 85 -1.16 -12.87 -0.34
CA GLN A 85 -2.57 -13.03 -0.71
C GLN A 85 -2.99 -14.49 -0.71
N GLN A 86 -2.12 -15.41 -1.16
CA GLN A 86 -2.36 -16.86 -1.09
C GLN A 86 -2.44 -17.34 0.36
N GLY A 87 -1.61 -16.78 1.24
CA GLY A 87 -1.63 -17.06 2.67
C GLY A 87 -2.89 -16.58 3.38
N ALA A 88 -3.51 -15.50 2.90
CA ALA A 88 -4.72 -14.93 3.48
C ALA A 88 -6.01 -15.73 3.17
N VAL A 89 -5.94 -16.78 2.34
CA VAL A 89 -7.08 -17.63 2.00
C VAL A 89 -6.73 -19.11 2.13
N LEU A 90 -7.67 -19.91 2.63
CA LEU A 90 -7.48 -21.36 2.76
C LEU A 90 -7.52 -22.07 1.40
N ARG A 91 -8.23 -21.52 0.42
CA ARG A 91 -8.33 -22.08 -0.93
C ARG A 91 -7.04 -21.85 -1.71
N ARG A 92 -6.63 -22.81 -2.54
CA ARG A 92 -5.55 -22.62 -3.50
C ARG A 92 -6.00 -21.73 -4.65
N LEU A 93 -5.30 -20.62 -4.85
CA LEU A 93 -5.52 -19.70 -5.97
C LEU A 93 -4.59 -20.07 -7.14
N PRO A 94 -5.00 -19.82 -8.39
CA PRO A 94 -4.14 -20.07 -9.56
C PRO A 94 -2.95 -19.10 -9.55
N GLY A 95 -1.73 -19.61 -9.32
CA GLY A 95 -0.54 -18.80 -9.04
C GLY A 95 -0.20 -17.77 -10.12
N SER A 96 -0.20 -18.14 -11.40
CA SER A 96 0.09 -17.22 -12.50
C SER A 96 -0.93 -16.09 -12.60
N ARG A 97 -2.23 -16.40 -12.44
CA ARG A 97 -3.29 -15.40 -12.43
C ARG A 97 -3.23 -14.52 -11.18
N LEU A 98 -2.80 -15.08 -10.04
CA LEU A 98 -2.64 -14.33 -8.82
C LEU A 98 -1.52 -13.28 -8.93
N VAL A 99 -0.36 -13.65 -9.48
CA VAL A 99 0.73 -12.70 -9.76
C VAL A 99 0.27 -11.64 -10.76
N ALA A 100 -0.39 -12.05 -11.86
CA ALA A 100 -0.95 -11.11 -12.84
C ALA A 100 -1.96 -10.14 -12.19
N ALA A 101 -2.78 -10.62 -11.24
CA ALA A 101 -3.71 -9.78 -10.49
C ALA A 101 -2.97 -8.76 -9.59
N GLN A 102 -1.79 -9.09 -9.03
CA GLN A 102 -1.00 -8.12 -8.27
C GLN A 102 -0.43 -7.00 -9.17
N PHE A 103 0.05 -7.34 -10.39
CA PHE A 103 0.45 -6.33 -11.37
C PHE A 103 -0.71 -5.42 -11.75
N ALA A 104 -1.87 -5.99 -12.07
CA ALA A 104 -3.07 -5.24 -12.40
C ALA A 104 -3.55 -4.38 -11.21
N ALA A 105 -3.47 -4.90 -9.99
CA ALA A 105 -3.81 -4.17 -8.77
C ALA A 105 -2.88 -2.99 -8.51
N SER A 106 -1.57 -3.16 -8.74
CA SER A 106 -0.59 -2.07 -8.65
C SER A 106 -0.92 -0.95 -9.64
N ALA A 107 -1.14 -1.28 -10.92
CA ALA A 107 -1.51 -0.30 -11.93
C ALA A 107 -2.84 0.41 -11.60
N ALA A 108 -3.88 -0.35 -11.23
CA ALA A 108 -5.18 0.20 -10.85
C ALA A 108 -5.11 1.13 -9.62
N ASN A 109 -4.16 0.88 -8.72
CA ASN A 109 -3.96 1.71 -7.53
C ASN A 109 -3.54 3.15 -7.87
N HIS A 110 -2.88 3.34 -9.00
CA HIS A 110 -2.47 4.67 -9.48
C HIS A 110 -3.56 5.36 -10.31
N LEU A 111 -4.53 4.61 -10.84
CA LEU A 111 -5.63 5.16 -11.63
C LEU A 111 -6.81 5.63 -10.75
N LEU A 112 -7.04 4.97 -9.61
CA LEU A 112 -8.18 5.26 -8.75
C LEU A 112 -7.75 6.03 -7.49
N PRO A 113 -8.53 7.03 -7.07
CA PRO A 113 -8.23 7.80 -5.87
C PRO A 113 -8.30 6.93 -4.60
N ALA A 114 -7.62 7.38 -3.55
CA ALA A 114 -7.62 6.78 -2.21
C ALA A 114 -7.14 5.33 -2.13
N GLY A 115 -6.33 4.84 -3.09
CA GLY A 115 -5.80 3.47 -3.06
C GLY A 115 -6.85 2.37 -3.27
N LEU A 116 -8.07 2.74 -3.68
CA LEU A 116 -9.19 1.80 -3.86
C LEU A 116 -8.95 0.83 -5.03
N GLY A 117 -8.08 1.19 -6.00
CA GLY A 117 -7.84 0.40 -7.19
C GLY A 117 -7.30 -0.99 -6.89
N ALA A 118 -6.27 -1.07 -6.05
CA ALA A 118 -5.70 -2.36 -5.65
C ALA A 118 -6.71 -3.23 -4.90
N GLY A 119 -7.48 -2.61 -3.99
CA GLY A 119 -8.54 -3.29 -3.25
C GLY A 119 -9.62 -3.86 -4.17
N ALA A 120 -10.12 -3.06 -5.12
CA ALA A 120 -11.16 -3.46 -6.05
C ALA A 120 -10.72 -4.60 -6.97
N VAL A 121 -9.51 -4.53 -7.55
CA VAL A 121 -8.96 -5.60 -8.40
C VAL A 121 -8.80 -6.90 -7.61
N ASN A 122 -8.20 -6.85 -6.42
CA ASN A 122 -7.99 -8.03 -5.60
C ASN A 122 -9.32 -8.62 -5.10
N LEU A 123 -10.29 -7.78 -4.69
CA LEU A 123 -11.62 -8.23 -4.28
C LEU A 123 -12.30 -8.98 -5.42
N ARG A 124 -12.32 -8.37 -6.61
CA ARG A 124 -12.95 -8.96 -7.79
C ARG A 124 -12.27 -10.25 -8.22
N PHE A 125 -10.94 -10.30 -8.19
CA PHE A 125 -10.17 -11.51 -8.46
C PHE A 125 -10.55 -12.65 -7.51
N LEU A 126 -10.62 -12.40 -6.19
CA LEU A 126 -11.02 -13.41 -5.21
C LEU A 126 -12.46 -13.91 -5.43
N MET A 127 -13.38 -12.99 -5.74
CA MET A 127 -14.77 -13.34 -6.07
C MET A 127 -14.84 -14.22 -7.33
N ARG A 128 -14.04 -13.93 -8.36
CA ARG A 128 -13.92 -14.77 -9.58
C ARG A 128 -13.28 -16.13 -9.30
N CYS A 129 -12.47 -16.23 -8.26
CA CYS A 129 -11.98 -17.52 -7.77
C CYS A 129 -13.02 -18.29 -6.94
N GLY A 130 -14.28 -17.79 -6.84
CA GLY A 130 -15.40 -18.45 -6.18
C GLY A 130 -15.51 -18.17 -4.68
N LEU A 131 -14.87 -17.10 -4.17
CA LEU A 131 -15.07 -16.66 -2.78
C LEU A 131 -16.24 -15.68 -2.72
N PRO A 132 -17.15 -15.79 -1.72
CA PRO A 132 -18.16 -14.78 -1.46
C PRO A 132 -17.54 -13.42 -1.15
N ALA A 133 -18.23 -12.32 -1.48
CA ALA A 133 -17.72 -10.96 -1.28
C ALA A 133 -17.24 -10.69 0.16
N GLY A 134 -17.98 -11.14 1.17
CA GLY A 134 -17.61 -10.98 2.57
C GLY A 134 -16.30 -11.70 2.93
N ARG A 135 -16.11 -12.95 2.47
CA ARG A 135 -14.85 -13.69 2.67
C ARG A 135 -13.70 -13.09 1.88
N SER A 136 -13.97 -12.58 0.69
CA SER A 136 -12.96 -11.87 -0.10
C SER A 136 -12.48 -10.60 0.59
N ALA A 137 -13.40 -9.80 1.13
CA ALA A 137 -13.07 -8.62 1.92
C ALA A 137 -12.32 -8.98 3.22
N GLY A 138 -12.75 -10.03 3.92
CA GLY A 138 -12.06 -10.57 5.10
C GLY A 138 -10.62 -10.98 4.80
N ALA A 139 -10.38 -11.70 3.71
CA ALA A 139 -9.02 -12.09 3.28
C ALA A 139 -8.12 -10.87 2.98
N LEU A 140 -8.67 -9.83 2.35
CA LEU A 140 -7.92 -8.57 2.13
C LEU A 140 -7.61 -7.87 3.45
N ALA A 141 -8.55 -7.84 4.38
CA ALA A 141 -8.34 -7.27 5.71
C ALA A 141 -7.29 -8.06 6.50
N VAL A 142 -7.30 -9.39 6.45
CA VAL A 142 -6.27 -10.26 7.05
C VAL A 142 -4.88 -9.92 6.49
N LYS A 143 -4.75 -9.85 5.16
CA LYS A 143 -3.48 -9.47 4.52
C LYS A 143 -3.01 -8.08 4.94
N ALA A 144 -3.91 -7.10 4.96
CA ALA A 144 -3.58 -5.73 5.35
C ALA A 144 -3.13 -5.64 6.81
N THR A 145 -3.85 -6.31 7.73
CA THR A 145 -3.50 -6.36 9.16
C THR A 145 -2.17 -7.05 9.39
N ALA A 146 -1.94 -8.23 8.77
CA ALA A 146 -0.66 -8.94 8.87
C ALA A 146 0.49 -8.08 8.32
N GLY A 147 0.29 -7.39 7.19
CA GLY A 147 1.28 -6.48 6.63
C GLY A 147 1.60 -5.29 7.54
N ALA A 148 0.59 -4.72 8.20
CA ALA A 148 0.79 -3.65 9.20
C ALA A 148 1.56 -4.15 10.42
N MET A 149 1.21 -5.33 10.95
CA MET A 149 1.90 -5.95 12.08
C MET A 149 3.38 -6.23 11.77
N VAL A 150 3.67 -6.82 10.60
CA VAL A 150 5.05 -7.07 10.15
C VAL A 150 5.84 -5.77 10.04
N ARG A 151 5.24 -4.72 9.47
CA ARG A 151 5.90 -3.42 9.33
C ARG A 151 6.21 -2.80 10.69
N LEU A 152 5.26 -2.80 11.61
CA LEU A 152 5.47 -2.32 12.99
C LEU A 152 6.54 -3.14 13.73
N ALA A 153 6.54 -4.46 13.57
CA ALA A 153 7.55 -5.33 14.14
C ALA A 153 8.94 -5.04 13.57
N LEU A 154 9.07 -4.81 12.26
CA LEU A 154 10.33 -4.41 11.63
C LEU A 154 10.81 -3.05 12.14
N ILE A 155 9.92 -2.06 12.28
CA ILE A 155 10.27 -0.76 12.85
C ILE A 155 10.78 -0.94 14.28
N ALA A 156 10.06 -1.69 15.13
CA ALA A 156 10.45 -1.95 16.50
C ALA A 156 11.80 -2.69 16.62
N LEU A 157 12.07 -3.61 15.67
CA LEU A 157 13.32 -4.37 15.62
C LEU A 157 14.51 -3.50 15.17
N LEU A 158 14.29 -2.62 14.18
CA LEU A 158 15.37 -1.80 13.59
C LEU A 158 15.63 -0.52 14.38
N ALA A 159 14.65 0.01 15.08
CA ALA A 159 14.75 1.27 15.82
C ALA A 159 15.92 1.30 16.82
N PRO A 160 16.18 0.25 17.64
CA PRO A 160 17.30 0.24 18.58
C PRO A 160 18.68 0.29 17.89
N ALA A 161 18.78 -0.20 16.64
CA ALA A 161 20.03 -0.15 15.87
C ALA A 161 20.32 1.25 15.29
N CYS A 162 19.38 2.20 15.40
CA CYS A 162 19.53 3.56 14.90
C CYS A 162 19.24 4.58 16.03
N PRO A 163 20.03 4.62 17.11
CA PRO A 163 19.72 5.44 18.30
C PRO A 163 19.70 6.94 18.02
N GLY A 164 20.39 7.38 16.95
CA GLY A 164 20.37 8.79 16.51
C GLY A 164 18.99 9.26 16.03
N LEU A 165 18.15 8.35 15.51
CA LEU A 165 16.78 8.65 15.07
C LEU A 165 15.79 8.67 16.26
N LEU A 166 16.12 8.01 17.36
CA LEU A 166 15.28 7.96 18.57
C LEU A 166 15.45 9.18 19.47
N ARG A 167 16.41 10.08 19.17
CA ARG A 167 16.53 11.35 19.86
C ARG A 167 15.44 12.28 19.29
N PRO A 168 14.31 12.52 20.03
CA PRO A 168 13.34 13.47 19.55
C PRO A 168 14.02 14.83 19.45
N PRO A 169 13.85 15.58 18.33
CA PRO A 169 14.19 16.99 18.32
C PRO A 169 13.46 17.62 19.51
N HIS A 170 14.10 18.59 20.18
CA HIS A 170 13.50 19.27 21.33
C HIS A 170 12.03 19.58 21.00
N PRO A 171 11.06 19.10 21.80
CA PRO A 171 9.66 19.21 21.45
C PRO A 171 9.28 20.68 21.37
N THR A 172 9.01 21.16 20.16
CA THR A 172 8.45 22.51 20.01
C THR A 172 7.03 22.52 20.57
N PRO A 173 6.53 23.66 21.06
CA PRO A 173 5.16 23.76 21.56
C PRO A 173 4.12 23.22 20.55
N THR A 174 4.38 23.39 19.25
CA THR A 174 3.55 22.86 18.16
C THR A 174 3.59 21.33 18.08
N THR A 175 4.75 20.69 18.22
CA THR A 175 4.86 19.23 18.21
C THR A 175 4.19 18.61 19.43
N LEU A 176 4.29 19.26 20.60
CA LEU A 176 3.59 18.84 21.81
C LEU A 176 2.07 18.98 21.65
N ALA A 177 1.58 20.09 21.08
CA ALA A 177 0.16 20.31 20.85
C ALA A 177 -0.41 19.29 19.86
N VAL A 178 0.31 18.97 18.78
CA VAL A 178 -0.09 17.94 17.81
C VAL A 178 -0.09 16.55 18.43
N ALA A 179 0.94 16.21 19.21
CA ALA A 179 1.02 14.93 19.92
C ALA A 179 -0.10 14.77 20.96
N LEU A 180 -0.36 15.83 21.72
CA LEU A 180 -1.45 15.86 22.71
C LEU A 180 -2.82 15.76 22.03
N GLY A 181 -3.04 16.49 20.94
CA GLY A 181 -4.26 16.40 20.12
C GLY A 181 -4.48 15.01 19.55
N ALA A 182 -3.44 14.37 19.03
CA ALA A 182 -3.50 12.99 18.55
C ALA A 182 -3.81 12.00 19.68
N LEU A 183 -3.22 12.20 20.87
CA LEU A 183 -3.48 11.36 22.05
C LEU A 183 -4.93 11.51 22.53
N VAL A 184 -5.45 12.74 22.60
CA VAL A 184 -6.84 13.03 22.96
C VAL A 184 -7.80 12.40 21.93
N LEU A 185 -7.50 12.50 20.65
CA LEU A 185 -8.30 11.89 19.59
C LEU A 185 -8.30 10.37 19.71
N LEU A 186 -7.15 9.75 19.96
CA LEU A 186 -7.02 8.31 20.19
C LEU A 186 -7.77 7.87 21.45
N ALA A 187 -7.73 8.66 22.52
CA ALA A 187 -8.45 8.40 23.76
C ALA A 187 -9.97 8.57 23.61
N ALA A 188 -10.44 9.43 22.72
CA ALA A 188 -11.85 9.64 22.43
C ALA A 188 -12.44 8.59 21.47
N LEU A 189 -11.61 7.87 20.69
CA LEU A 189 -12.05 6.81 19.77
C LEU A 189 -12.94 5.73 20.42
N PRO A 190 -12.63 5.21 21.64
CA PRO A 190 -13.45 4.19 22.30
C PRO A 190 -14.89 4.65 22.62
N ALA A 191 -15.11 5.94 22.79
CA ALA A 191 -16.42 6.51 23.11
C ALA A 191 -17.35 6.60 21.88
N THR A 192 -16.85 6.35 20.66
CA THR A 192 -17.65 6.48 19.45
C THR A 192 -18.40 5.18 19.11
N PRO A 193 -19.66 5.22 18.62
CA PRO A 193 -20.39 4.02 18.17
C PRO A 193 -19.70 3.34 16.96
N ARG A 194 -18.84 4.07 16.27
CA ARG A 194 -17.97 3.54 15.20
C ARG A 194 -16.89 2.61 15.75
N TRP A 195 -16.38 2.87 16.96
CA TRP A 195 -15.38 2.03 17.62
C TRP A 195 -15.86 0.61 17.87
N ALA A 196 -17.11 0.42 18.31
CA ALA A 196 -17.69 -0.91 18.52
C ALA A 196 -17.75 -1.71 17.20
N ARG A 197 -17.95 -1.06 16.05
CA ARG A 197 -17.88 -1.68 14.72
C ARG A 197 -16.44 -2.01 14.32
N CYS A 198 -15.51 -1.07 14.50
CA CYS A 198 -14.09 -1.28 14.23
C CYS A 198 -13.51 -2.41 15.09
N ARG A 199 -13.84 -2.44 16.37
CA ARG A 199 -13.40 -3.49 17.30
C ARG A 199 -13.93 -4.86 16.88
N ARG A 200 -15.21 -4.97 16.53
CA ARG A 200 -15.82 -6.22 16.02
C ARG A 200 -15.15 -6.67 14.71
N ALA A 201 -14.89 -5.76 13.80
CA ALA A 201 -14.20 -6.07 12.56
C ALA A 201 -12.75 -6.55 12.84
N LEU A 202 -12.03 -5.87 13.72
CA LEU A 202 -10.67 -6.24 14.09
C LEU A 202 -10.62 -7.60 14.81
N THR A 203 -11.55 -7.85 15.75
CA THR A 203 -11.63 -9.17 16.43
C THR A 203 -11.95 -10.30 15.45
N ALA A 204 -12.82 -10.06 14.47
CA ALA A 204 -13.11 -11.04 13.42
C ALA A 204 -11.87 -11.32 12.56
N VAL A 205 -11.14 -10.28 12.13
CA VAL A 205 -9.88 -10.43 11.35
C VAL A 205 -8.82 -11.18 12.16
N LEU A 206 -8.68 -10.87 13.46
CA LEU A 206 -7.73 -11.59 14.32
C LEU A 206 -8.14 -13.05 14.54
N ALA A 207 -9.44 -13.34 14.63
CA ALA A 207 -9.94 -14.71 14.68
C ALA A 207 -9.63 -15.48 13.37
N ASP A 208 -9.81 -14.82 12.21
CA ASP A 208 -9.45 -15.40 10.91
C ASP A 208 -7.94 -15.64 10.80
N ILE A 209 -7.09 -14.73 11.28
CA ILE A 209 -5.64 -14.92 11.34
C ILE A 209 -5.31 -16.14 12.22
N ARG A 210 -5.92 -16.26 13.39
CA ARG A 210 -5.73 -17.44 14.26
C ARG A 210 -6.15 -18.75 13.59
N ALA A 211 -7.27 -18.74 12.89
CA ALA A 211 -7.75 -19.90 12.13
C ALA A 211 -6.77 -20.29 11.00
N LEU A 212 -6.09 -19.32 10.37
CA LEU A 212 -5.06 -19.61 9.35
C LEU A 212 -3.83 -20.31 9.94
N HIS A 213 -3.53 -20.12 11.23
CA HIS A 213 -2.41 -20.81 11.89
C HIS A 213 -2.65 -22.31 12.09
N THR A 214 -3.87 -22.81 11.97
CA THR A 214 -4.13 -24.27 11.93
C THR A 214 -3.57 -24.91 10.67
N CYS A 215 -3.24 -24.11 9.63
CA CYS A 215 -2.61 -24.55 8.40
C CYS A 215 -1.22 -23.89 8.27
N PRO A 216 -0.12 -24.50 8.76
CA PRO A 216 1.18 -23.86 8.85
C PRO A 216 1.69 -23.30 7.51
N ALA A 217 1.44 -24.00 6.39
CA ALA A 217 1.81 -23.51 5.07
C ALA A 217 1.12 -22.18 4.70
N ARG A 218 -0.10 -21.94 5.21
CA ARG A 218 -0.83 -20.67 4.99
C ARG A 218 -0.29 -19.57 5.88
N ALA A 219 0.00 -19.87 7.13
CA ALA A 219 0.63 -18.95 8.06
C ALA A 219 2.00 -18.49 7.51
N VAL A 220 2.86 -19.44 7.10
CA VAL A 220 4.17 -19.14 6.50
C VAL A 220 4.01 -18.29 5.22
N ALA A 221 3.06 -18.61 4.34
CA ALA A 221 2.81 -17.84 3.13
C ALA A 221 2.32 -16.41 3.44
N LEU A 222 1.45 -16.21 4.46
CA LEU A 222 0.96 -14.90 4.87
C LEU A 222 2.08 -14.05 5.47
N TRP A 223 2.71 -14.56 6.54
CA TRP A 223 3.72 -13.79 7.27
C TRP A 223 5.01 -13.62 6.47
N GLY A 224 5.49 -14.69 5.83
CA GLY A 224 6.66 -14.66 4.95
C GLY A 224 6.45 -13.77 3.74
N GLY A 225 5.26 -13.81 3.12
CA GLY A 225 4.90 -12.91 2.02
C GLY A 225 4.84 -11.44 2.44
N CYS A 226 4.27 -11.14 3.62
CA CYS A 226 4.24 -9.78 4.16
C CYS A 226 5.65 -9.28 4.53
N LEU A 227 6.47 -10.14 5.14
CA LEU A 227 7.85 -9.83 5.48
C LEU A 227 8.69 -9.59 4.22
N ALA A 228 8.63 -10.50 3.25
CA ALA A 228 9.33 -10.35 1.98
C ALA A 228 8.89 -9.06 1.25
N PHE A 229 7.60 -8.74 1.25
CA PHE A 229 7.09 -7.51 0.65
C PHE A 229 7.69 -6.26 1.29
N ALA A 230 7.70 -6.17 2.63
CA ALA A 230 8.27 -5.04 3.34
C ALA A 230 9.79 -4.95 3.16
N ALA A 231 10.51 -6.09 3.25
CA ALA A 231 11.95 -6.16 3.07
C ALA A 231 12.38 -5.81 1.64
N LEU A 232 11.69 -6.32 0.62
CA LEU A 232 11.98 -6.01 -0.78
C LEU A 232 11.76 -4.53 -1.11
N HIS A 233 10.68 -3.92 -0.61
CA HIS A 233 10.50 -2.47 -0.78
C HIS A 233 11.57 -1.65 -0.07
N SER A 234 11.98 -2.05 1.13
CA SER A 234 13.12 -1.43 1.82
C SER A 234 14.40 -1.60 1.01
N LEU A 235 14.62 -2.79 0.43
CA LEU A 235 15.79 -3.05 -0.43
C LEU A 235 15.78 -2.19 -1.70
N VAL A 236 14.61 -1.93 -2.31
CA VAL A 236 14.51 -1.00 -3.45
C VAL A 236 15.02 0.38 -3.06
N VAL A 237 14.55 0.92 -1.91
CA VAL A 237 15.00 2.25 -1.45
C VAL A 237 16.49 2.25 -1.11
N ILE A 238 16.97 1.21 -0.43
CA ILE A 238 18.41 1.05 -0.13
C ILE A 238 19.22 1.02 -1.43
N ALA A 239 18.82 0.21 -2.40
CA ALA A 239 19.52 0.07 -3.66
C ALA A 239 19.60 1.40 -4.42
N VAL A 240 18.49 2.13 -4.49
CA VAL A 240 18.48 3.46 -5.11
C VAL A 240 19.36 4.44 -4.31
N ALA A 241 19.29 4.41 -2.97
CA ALA A 241 20.12 5.26 -2.11
C ALA A 241 21.62 5.01 -2.34
N GLN A 242 22.03 3.73 -2.45
CA GLN A 242 23.40 3.36 -2.79
C GLN A 242 23.78 3.80 -4.21
N ALA A 243 22.87 3.63 -5.19
CA ALA A 243 23.11 4.02 -6.57
C ALA A 243 23.39 5.53 -6.74
N VAL A 244 22.77 6.38 -5.89
CA VAL A 244 22.97 7.85 -5.91
C VAL A 244 23.93 8.34 -4.83
N GLU A 245 24.64 7.43 -4.18
CA GLU A 245 25.64 7.73 -3.13
C GLU A 245 25.06 8.57 -1.98
N LEU A 246 23.86 8.16 -1.48
CA LEU A 246 23.22 8.82 -0.35
C LEU A 246 24.05 8.58 0.92
N PRO A 247 24.49 9.63 1.66
CA PRO A 247 25.38 9.47 2.81
C PRO A 247 24.65 9.04 4.09
N LEU A 248 23.85 7.97 4.01
CA LEU A 248 23.14 7.38 5.14
C LEU A 248 23.35 5.86 5.18
N PRO A 249 23.49 5.26 6.37
CA PRO A 249 23.60 3.82 6.51
C PRO A 249 22.36 3.09 5.95
N PRO A 250 22.53 1.94 5.26
CA PRO A 250 21.42 1.20 4.65
C PRO A 250 20.29 0.84 5.62
N LEU A 251 20.65 0.48 6.86
CA LEU A 251 19.67 0.13 7.90
C LEU A 251 18.81 1.35 8.31
N GLN A 252 19.44 2.52 8.36
CA GLN A 252 18.74 3.78 8.64
C GLN A 252 17.78 4.12 7.50
N VAL A 253 18.19 3.96 6.24
CA VAL A 253 17.34 4.16 5.06
C VAL A 253 16.14 3.22 5.09
N ALA A 254 16.34 1.93 5.45
CA ALA A 254 15.24 0.98 5.62
C ALA A 254 14.23 1.43 6.69
N LEU A 255 14.71 1.84 7.85
CA LEU A 255 13.86 2.30 8.96
C LEU A 255 13.06 3.55 8.56
N LEU A 256 13.73 4.52 7.93
CA LEU A 256 13.09 5.75 7.43
C LEU A 256 12.00 5.45 6.40
N TYR A 257 12.27 4.51 5.48
CA TYR A 257 11.27 4.06 4.52
C TYR A 257 10.07 3.40 5.21
N LEU A 258 10.30 2.46 6.14
CA LEU A 258 9.22 1.79 6.86
C LEU A 258 8.36 2.78 7.64
N ALA A 259 8.99 3.74 8.31
CA ALA A 259 8.30 4.81 9.05
C ALA A 259 7.51 5.72 8.10
N ALA A 260 8.14 6.24 7.04
CA ALA A 260 7.51 7.10 6.05
C ALA A 260 6.32 6.41 5.36
N SER A 261 6.49 5.14 4.97
CA SER A 261 5.42 4.38 4.31
C SER A 261 4.26 4.04 5.26
N SER A 262 4.53 3.89 6.56
CA SER A 262 3.48 3.71 7.58
C SER A 262 2.71 5.01 7.82
N ALA A 263 3.40 6.15 7.90
CA ALA A 263 2.76 7.46 8.01
C ALA A 263 1.93 7.80 6.77
N ALA A 264 2.47 7.53 5.58
CA ALA A 264 1.76 7.75 4.31
C ALA A 264 0.49 6.90 4.16
N ALA A 265 0.46 5.70 4.73
CA ALA A 265 -0.71 4.82 4.72
C ALA A 265 -1.92 5.41 5.49
N LEU A 266 -1.69 6.34 6.40
CA LEU A 266 -2.75 7.06 7.14
C LEU A 266 -3.38 8.18 6.31
N LEU A 267 -2.72 8.61 5.23
CA LEU A 267 -3.18 9.69 4.36
C LEU A 267 -3.82 9.10 3.10
N PRO A 268 -5.10 9.33 2.83
CA PRO A 268 -5.81 8.77 1.67
C PRO A 268 -5.44 9.51 0.38
N THR A 269 -4.20 9.34 -0.10
CA THR A 269 -3.75 9.90 -1.38
C THR A 269 -3.85 8.87 -2.51
N PRO A 270 -4.14 9.31 -3.75
CA PRO A 270 -4.20 8.41 -4.90
C PRO A 270 -2.86 7.66 -5.09
N GLY A 271 -2.88 6.33 -4.98
CA GLY A 271 -1.69 5.49 -5.18
C GLY A 271 -0.52 5.78 -4.23
N GLY A 272 -0.75 6.52 -3.12
CA GLY A 272 0.33 7.00 -2.25
C GLY A 272 1.21 8.07 -2.94
N LEU A 273 0.76 8.62 -4.08
CA LEU A 273 1.49 9.68 -4.77
C LEU A 273 1.48 10.95 -3.93
N GLY A 274 2.64 11.49 -3.68
CA GLY A 274 2.86 12.70 -2.90
C GLY A 274 3.00 12.44 -1.39
N SER A 275 2.14 11.64 -0.74
CA SER A 275 2.25 11.42 0.71
C SER A 275 3.49 10.61 1.10
N LEU A 276 3.74 9.49 0.41
CA LEU A 276 4.97 8.71 0.63
C LEU A 276 6.21 9.49 0.16
N ASP A 277 6.11 10.19 -0.96
CA ASP A 277 7.24 10.95 -1.52
C ASP A 277 7.68 12.05 -0.57
N ALA A 278 6.71 12.84 -0.09
CA ALA A 278 6.98 13.91 0.86
C ALA A 278 7.47 13.37 2.21
N ALA A 279 6.85 12.30 2.73
CA ALA A 279 7.26 11.69 3.99
C ALA A 279 8.67 11.10 3.90
N LEU A 280 9.01 10.42 2.80
CA LEU A 280 10.33 9.81 2.61
C LEU A 280 11.40 10.89 2.36
N ALA A 281 11.13 11.89 1.51
CA ALA A 281 12.04 13.00 1.29
C ALA A 281 12.33 13.76 2.59
N LEU A 282 11.29 14.07 3.36
CA LEU A 282 11.43 14.73 4.67
C LEU A 282 12.23 13.86 5.65
N ALA A 283 11.91 12.57 5.74
CA ALA A 283 12.61 11.66 6.64
C ALA A 283 14.11 11.57 6.32
N LEU A 284 14.47 11.48 5.04
CA LEU A 284 15.87 11.44 4.60
C LEU A 284 16.58 12.76 4.89
N THR A 285 15.94 13.91 4.58
CA THR A 285 16.57 15.23 4.80
C THR A 285 16.74 15.58 6.29
N VAL A 286 15.75 15.29 7.13
CA VAL A 286 15.84 15.47 8.59
C VAL A 286 16.92 14.56 9.19
N SER A 287 17.19 13.42 8.56
CA SER A 287 18.26 12.50 8.98
C SER A 287 19.65 12.89 8.46
N GLY A 288 19.80 14.07 7.81
CA GLY A 288 21.08 14.62 7.38
C GLY A 288 21.43 14.40 5.91
N ALA A 289 20.53 13.81 5.11
CA ALA A 289 20.77 13.68 3.68
C ALA A 289 20.63 15.02 2.95
N PRO A 290 21.52 15.34 1.99
CA PRO A 290 21.36 16.49 1.11
C PRO A 290 20.04 16.41 0.33
N GLY A 291 19.31 17.53 0.20
CA GLY A 291 17.99 17.56 -0.42
C GLY A 291 17.97 16.99 -1.85
N ALA A 292 19.02 17.26 -2.65
CA ALA A 292 19.16 16.69 -3.99
C ALA A 292 19.30 15.15 -3.99
N ALA A 293 20.09 14.59 -3.07
CA ALA A 293 20.26 13.14 -2.94
C ALA A 293 18.98 12.46 -2.41
N ALA A 294 18.27 13.10 -1.46
CA ALA A 294 16.98 12.64 -1.01
C ALA A 294 15.94 12.63 -2.14
N ALA A 295 15.89 13.71 -2.95
CA ALA A 295 15.01 13.79 -4.11
C ALA A 295 15.34 12.71 -5.16
N SER A 296 16.64 12.49 -5.46
CA SER A 296 17.07 11.42 -6.37
C SER A 296 16.62 10.04 -5.89
N THR A 297 16.77 9.78 -4.58
CA THR A 297 16.36 8.51 -3.97
C THR A 297 14.84 8.29 -4.12
N VAL A 298 14.03 9.31 -3.86
CA VAL A 298 12.56 9.23 -4.01
C VAL A 298 12.18 9.04 -5.48
N LEU A 299 12.80 9.79 -6.40
CA LEU A 299 12.54 9.67 -7.84
C LEU A 299 12.92 8.28 -8.37
N GLY A 300 14.10 7.75 -8.02
CA GLY A 300 14.55 6.43 -8.42
C GLY A 300 13.65 5.32 -7.86
N TYR A 301 13.24 5.43 -6.58
CA TYR A 301 12.26 4.52 -6.01
C TYR A 301 10.95 4.53 -6.79
N ARG A 302 10.44 5.70 -7.17
CA ARG A 302 9.21 5.84 -7.98
C ARG A 302 9.39 5.31 -9.39
N LEU A 303 10.55 5.56 -10.00
CA LEU A 303 10.87 5.01 -11.31
C LEU A 303 10.74 3.48 -11.31
N LEU A 304 11.35 2.82 -10.33
CA LEU A 304 11.40 1.36 -10.26
C LEU A 304 10.07 0.73 -9.81
N THR A 305 9.34 1.37 -8.88
CA THR A 305 8.14 0.76 -8.27
C THR A 305 6.82 1.20 -8.90
N VAL A 306 6.79 2.34 -9.57
CA VAL A 306 5.58 2.91 -10.17
C VAL A 306 5.69 3.02 -11.68
N TRP A 307 6.62 3.83 -12.18
CA TRP A 307 6.66 4.20 -13.59
C TRP A 307 7.05 3.05 -14.51
N LEU A 308 8.11 2.33 -14.16
CA LEU A 308 8.57 1.18 -14.96
C LEU A 308 7.52 0.07 -15.05
N PRO A 309 6.85 -0.35 -13.96
CA PRO A 309 5.83 -1.39 -14.02
C PRO A 309 4.45 -0.91 -14.45
N LEU A 310 4.21 0.40 -14.58
CA LEU A 310 2.90 0.94 -14.91
C LEU A 310 2.40 0.45 -16.27
N LEU A 311 3.23 0.55 -17.31
CA LEU A 311 2.84 0.12 -18.67
C LEU A 311 2.53 -1.37 -18.74
N PRO A 312 3.43 -2.29 -18.33
CA PRO A 312 3.10 -3.71 -18.31
C PRO A 312 1.92 -4.03 -17.40
N GLY A 313 1.77 -3.32 -16.26
CA GLY A 313 0.63 -3.48 -15.36
C GLY A 313 -0.70 -3.10 -15.99
N LEU A 314 -0.76 -2.02 -16.76
CA LEU A 314 -1.94 -1.60 -17.51
C LEU A 314 -2.29 -2.59 -18.62
N LEU A 315 -1.30 -3.12 -19.34
CA LEU A 315 -1.50 -4.16 -20.36
C LEU A 315 -2.10 -5.41 -19.72
N VAL A 316 -1.53 -5.89 -18.62
CA VAL A 316 -2.05 -7.04 -17.87
C VAL A 316 -3.47 -6.78 -17.39
N LEU A 317 -3.76 -5.61 -16.84
CA LEU A 317 -5.10 -5.21 -16.40
C LEU A 317 -6.09 -5.27 -17.58
N GLY A 318 -5.73 -4.69 -18.72
CA GLY A 318 -6.56 -4.71 -19.93
C GLY A 318 -6.84 -6.13 -20.43
N VAL A 319 -5.83 -7.01 -20.45
CA VAL A 319 -5.99 -8.42 -20.82
C VAL A 319 -6.90 -9.17 -19.86
N LEU A 320 -6.73 -8.98 -18.53
CA LEU A 320 -7.56 -9.64 -17.52
C LEU A 320 -9.02 -9.19 -17.59
N VAL A 321 -9.27 -7.89 -17.85
CA VAL A 321 -10.62 -7.35 -18.05
C VAL A 321 -11.25 -7.94 -19.32
N ARG A 322 -10.51 -7.94 -20.48
CA ARG A 322 -10.98 -8.51 -21.74
C ARG A 322 -11.32 -10.00 -21.64
N ARG A 323 -10.47 -10.76 -20.93
CA ARG A 323 -10.67 -12.21 -20.71
C ARG A 323 -11.71 -12.52 -19.63
N LYS A 324 -12.41 -11.51 -19.09
CA LYS A 324 -13.38 -11.66 -17.99
C LYS A 324 -12.78 -12.43 -16.79
N ALA A 325 -11.49 -12.30 -16.57
CA ALA A 325 -10.77 -12.96 -15.49
C ALA A 325 -10.78 -12.11 -14.19
N LEU A 326 -11.21 -10.85 -14.31
CA LEU A 326 -11.55 -9.91 -13.24
C LEU A 326 -13.03 -9.58 -13.25
#